data_b0927bd35408efe3fa4569ce98472810
#
_entry.id   b0927bd35408efe3fa4569ce98472810
#
_cell.length_a   1.000
_cell.length_b   1.000
_cell.length_c   1.000
_cell.angle_alpha   90.00
_cell.angle_beta   90.00
_cell.angle_gamma   90.00
#
_symmetry.space_group_name_H-M   'P 1'
#
loop_
_entity.id
_entity.type
_entity.pdbx_description
1 polymer ?
#
loop_
_entity_poly.entity_id
_entity_poly.type
_entity_poly.pdbx_seq_one_letter_code
_entity_poly.pdbx_strand_id
1 'polypeptide(L)'
;IAGAALGAFLGLRRSCPDGSCALTRTPWSGALWGAVIGTALSMSLGPVRGGELSEETKAVFVEIGSLAEFEEKALKAEGAAFVYFHADWCIVCKKFSPILNKVAPIKNGQIRFFMVDTDKAPKLTSTLGIESLPTSLIINNGKIEQGFVGVVSEKTLLEALEQAAGPPQDQGS
;
A
#
# COMPACT_ATOMS: atom_id res chain seq x y z
N ILE A 1 -26.53 10.28 6.62
CA ILE A 1 -27.86 10.83 6.26
C ILE A 1 -28.59 9.84 5.33
N ALA A 2 -27.95 9.17 4.38
CA ALA A 2 -28.57 8.21 3.47
C ALA A 2 -29.12 6.95 4.16
N GLY A 3 -28.47 6.45 5.22
CA GLY A 3 -28.93 5.27 5.99
C GLY A 3 -30.22 5.48 6.75
N ALA A 4 -30.49 6.70 7.23
CA ALA A 4 -31.71 7.04 7.96
C ALA A 4 -32.95 7.05 7.04
N ALA A 5 -32.80 7.50 5.79
CA ALA A 5 -33.88 7.53 4.80
C ALA A 5 -34.31 6.11 4.36
N LEU A 6 -33.35 5.18 4.24
CA LEU A 6 -33.62 3.79 3.85
C LEU A 6 -34.36 3.02 4.94
N GLY A 7 -33.99 3.26 6.22
CA GLY A 7 -34.66 2.64 7.37
C GLY A 7 -36.11 3.10 7.54
N ALA A 8 -36.40 4.37 7.27
CA ALA A 8 -37.75 4.89 7.31
C ALA A 8 -38.63 4.35 6.20
N PHE A 9 -38.10 4.14 4.99
CA PHE A 9 -38.82 3.61 3.84
C PHE A 9 -39.19 2.14 4.01
N LEU A 10 -38.31 1.32 4.60
CA LEU A 10 -38.60 -0.11 4.84
C LEU A 10 -39.56 -0.31 6.01
N GLY A 11 -39.61 0.62 7.00
CA GLY A 11 -40.57 0.56 8.11
C GLY A 11 -42.01 0.87 7.73
N LEU A 12 -42.25 1.64 6.65
CA LEU A 12 -43.57 2.04 6.19
C LEU A 12 -44.32 0.98 5.37
N ARG A 13 -43.62 -0.07 4.85
CA ARG A 13 -44.23 -1.07 3.97
C ARG A 13 -44.69 -2.36 4.64
N ARG A 14 -44.53 -2.53 5.95
CA ARG A 14 -45.04 -3.70 6.67
C ARG A 14 -46.27 -3.34 7.50
N SER A 15 -47.42 -3.28 6.82
CA SER A 15 -48.72 -3.39 7.50
C SER A 15 -48.97 -4.88 7.79
N CYS A 16 -48.85 -5.27 9.05
CA CYS A 16 -49.33 -6.59 9.49
C CYS A 16 -50.81 -6.48 9.82
N PRO A 17 -51.70 -7.30 9.23
CA PRO A 17 -53.15 -7.20 9.42
C PRO A 17 -53.63 -7.63 10.83
N ASP A 18 -52.82 -8.32 11.63
CA ASP A 18 -53.22 -8.93 12.90
C ASP A 18 -52.66 -8.34 14.19
N GLY A 19 -52.14 -7.10 14.16
CA GLY A 19 -51.84 -6.37 15.41
C GLY A 19 -50.73 -6.92 16.33
N SER A 20 -50.04 -8.00 15.96
CA SER A 20 -49.08 -8.69 16.84
C SER A 20 -47.59 -8.36 16.57
N CYS A 21 -47.27 -7.39 15.71
CA CYS A 21 -45.88 -6.94 15.51
C CYS A 21 -45.50 -5.84 16.53
N ALA A 22 -45.15 -6.24 17.75
CA ALA A 22 -44.82 -5.32 18.84
C ALA A 22 -43.44 -4.62 18.70
N LEU A 23 -42.59 -5.01 17.73
CA LEU A 23 -41.20 -4.56 17.69
C LEU A 23 -40.93 -3.33 16.81
N THR A 24 -41.89 -2.79 16.07
CA THR A 24 -41.65 -1.64 15.17
C THR A 24 -42.78 -0.62 15.11
N ARG A 25 -43.44 -0.40 16.25
CA ARG A 25 -44.65 0.47 16.29
C ARG A 25 -44.36 1.98 16.24
N THR A 26 -43.12 2.38 16.28
CA THR A 26 -42.74 3.79 16.16
C THR A 26 -41.75 4.00 15.03
N PRO A 27 -41.98 4.96 14.11
CA PRO A 27 -41.03 5.29 13.04
C PRO A 27 -39.65 5.77 13.57
N TRP A 28 -39.60 6.14 14.83
CA TRP A 28 -38.35 6.58 15.49
C TRP A 28 -37.42 5.44 15.85
N SER A 29 -37.92 4.25 16.17
CA SER A 29 -37.06 3.11 16.51
C SER A 29 -36.26 2.61 15.29
N GLY A 30 -36.89 2.59 14.10
CA GLY A 30 -36.18 2.25 12.86
C GLY A 30 -35.12 3.26 12.45
N ALA A 31 -35.35 4.56 12.74
CA ALA A 31 -34.39 5.62 12.45
C ALA A 31 -33.15 5.57 13.35
N LEU A 32 -33.34 5.24 14.65
CA LEU A 32 -32.23 5.09 15.60
C LEU A 32 -31.34 3.88 15.26
N TRP A 33 -31.93 2.74 14.93
CA TRP A 33 -31.16 1.55 14.53
C TRP A 33 -30.42 1.76 13.20
N GLY A 34 -31.07 2.39 12.23
CA GLY A 34 -30.42 2.73 10.94
C GLY A 34 -29.27 3.70 11.09
N ALA A 35 -29.36 4.68 12.03
CA ALA A 35 -28.29 5.61 12.30
C ALA A 35 -27.07 4.92 12.99
N VAL A 36 -27.31 4.02 13.95
CA VAL A 36 -26.26 3.30 14.67
C VAL A 36 -25.51 2.35 13.73
N ILE A 37 -26.22 1.58 12.90
CA ILE A 37 -25.62 0.65 11.92
C ILE A 37 -24.92 1.45 10.82
N GLY A 38 -25.50 2.53 10.34
CA GLY A 38 -24.92 3.37 9.30
C GLY A 38 -23.62 4.06 9.71
N THR A 39 -23.53 4.55 10.97
CA THR A 39 -22.31 5.16 11.50
C THR A 39 -21.24 4.15 11.82
N ALA A 40 -21.59 2.96 12.32
CA ALA A 40 -20.65 1.88 12.56
C ALA A 40 -20.03 1.35 11.25
N LEU A 41 -20.82 1.24 10.18
CA LEU A 41 -20.33 0.81 8.86
C LEU A 41 -19.44 1.88 8.20
N SER A 42 -19.73 3.17 8.43
CA SER A 42 -18.94 4.28 7.87
C SER A 42 -17.56 4.40 8.52
N MET A 43 -17.41 4.00 9.79
CA MET A 43 -16.11 3.99 10.47
C MET A 43 -15.20 2.83 10.06
N SER A 44 -15.78 1.75 9.50
CA SER A 44 -15.01 0.56 9.08
C SER A 44 -14.54 0.62 7.62
N LEU A 45 -15.14 1.49 6.79
CA LEU A 45 -14.76 1.72 5.41
C LEU A 45 -13.95 3.03 5.35
N GLY A 46 -12.71 3.00 5.83
CA GLY A 46 -11.73 4.02 5.49
C GLY A 46 -11.67 4.14 3.95
N PRO A 47 -11.39 5.33 3.39
CA PRO A 47 -11.26 5.47 1.95
C PRO A 47 -10.20 4.48 1.48
N VAL A 48 -10.62 3.48 0.70
CA VAL A 48 -9.70 2.64 -0.06
C VAL A 48 -9.09 3.56 -1.11
N ARG A 49 -8.03 4.27 -0.74
CA ARG A 49 -7.17 5.01 -1.66
C ARG A 49 -6.38 3.96 -2.45
N GLY A 50 -7.05 3.34 -3.41
CA GLY A 50 -6.39 2.47 -4.35
C GLY A 50 -5.37 3.29 -5.14
N GLY A 51 -4.11 2.90 -5.11
CA GLY A 51 -3.10 3.37 -6.04
C GLY A 51 -2.02 4.30 -5.50
N GLU A 52 -2.01 4.67 -4.22
CA GLU A 52 -0.91 5.44 -3.61
C GLU A 52 -0.19 4.63 -2.53
N LEU A 53 1.09 4.95 -2.33
CA LEU A 53 1.83 4.45 -1.17
C LEU A 53 1.21 5.06 0.10
N SER A 54 0.94 4.22 1.10
CA SER A 54 0.48 4.69 2.41
C SER A 54 1.56 5.52 3.09
N GLU A 55 1.19 6.42 3.98
CA GLU A 55 2.14 7.23 4.74
C GLU A 55 3.12 6.35 5.56
N GLU A 56 2.64 5.24 6.09
CA GLU A 56 3.46 4.25 6.77
C GLU A 56 4.52 3.65 5.82
N THR A 57 4.13 3.29 4.61
CA THR A 57 5.05 2.77 3.59
C THR A 57 6.02 3.84 3.12
N LYS A 58 5.56 5.07 2.89
CA LYS A 58 6.44 6.19 2.51
C LYS A 58 7.50 6.46 3.58
N ALA A 59 7.18 6.31 4.86
CA ALA A 59 8.13 6.47 5.96
C ALA A 59 9.25 5.41 5.96
N VAL A 60 9.00 4.24 5.37
CA VAL A 60 10.01 3.18 5.20
C VAL A 60 10.95 3.48 4.03
N PHE A 61 10.47 4.18 3.01
CA PHE A 61 11.27 4.51 1.83
C PHE A 61 12.11 5.76 2.04
N VAL A 62 13.39 5.68 1.68
CA VAL A 62 14.29 6.83 1.59
C VAL A 62 14.36 7.29 0.14
N GLU A 63 14.09 8.56 -0.12
CA GLU A 63 14.19 9.14 -1.46
C GLU A 63 15.66 9.30 -1.88
N ILE A 64 15.95 8.94 -3.14
CA ILE A 64 17.25 9.12 -3.78
C ILE A 64 17.06 10.01 -5.01
N GLY A 65 17.72 11.16 -5.02
CA GLY A 65 17.62 12.16 -6.08
C GLY A 65 18.84 12.25 -7.02
N SER A 66 19.94 11.55 -6.71
CA SER A 66 21.18 11.65 -7.49
C SER A 66 21.95 10.32 -7.57
N LEU A 67 22.84 10.24 -8.58
CA LEU A 67 23.73 9.10 -8.75
C LEU A 67 24.67 8.93 -7.54
N ALA A 68 25.19 10.02 -6.98
CA ALA A 68 26.06 10.00 -5.82
C ALA A 68 25.34 9.42 -4.58
N GLU A 69 24.09 9.82 -4.35
CA GLU A 69 23.27 9.25 -3.26
C GLU A 69 22.95 7.77 -3.49
N PHE A 70 22.70 7.38 -4.73
CA PHE A 70 22.48 5.97 -5.07
C PHE A 70 23.71 5.12 -4.80
N GLU A 71 24.90 5.58 -5.22
CA GLU A 71 26.15 4.90 -4.93
C GLU A 71 26.43 4.80 -3.44
N GLU A 72 26.22 5.89 -2.70
CA GLU A 72 26.50 5.94 -1.27
C GLU A 72 25.50 5.11 -0.46
N LYS A 73 24.19 5.30 -0.71
CA LYS A 73 23.13 4.72 0.13
C LYS A 73 22.76 3.30 -0.30
N ALA A 74 22.77 2.99 -1.60
CA ALA A 74 22.33 1.71 -2.12
C ALA A 74 23.48 0.77 -2.46
N LEU A 75 24.57 1.25 -3.09
CA LEU A 75 25.68 0.39 -3.51
C LEU A 75 26.75 0.21 -2.43
N LYS A 76 27.15 1.27 -1.71
CA LYS A 76 28.22 1.17 -0.70
C LYS A 76 27.74 0.64 0.65
N ALA A 77 26.44 0.64 0.87
CA ALA A 77 25.92 0.17 2.14
C ALA A 77 25.84 -1.36 2.19
N GLU A 78 26.23 -1.95 3.31
CA GLU A 78 26.18 -3.39 3.55
C GLU A 78 24.74 -3.92 3.62
N GLY A 79 24.54 -5.18 3.23
CA GLY A 79 23.28 -5.88 3.29
C GLY A 79 22.37 -5.61 2.10
N ALA A 80 21.10 -6.03 2.22
CA ALA A 80 20.14 -5.98 1.14
C ALA A 80 19.42 -4.63 1.05
N ALA A 81 19.18 -4.18 -0.18
CA ALA A 81 18.45 -2.97 -0.50
C ALA A 81 17.46 -3.22 -1.64
N PHE A 82 16.32 -2.57 -1.57
CA PHE A 82 15.31 -2.54 -2.62
C PHE A 82 15.18 -1.12 -3.13
N VAL A 83 15.32 -0.92 -4.44
CA VAL A 83 15.23 0.39 -5.07
C VAL A 83 14.06 0.40 -6.04
N TYR A 84 13.12 1.30 -5.84
CA TYR A 84 11.90 1.44 -6.62
C TYR A 84 11.90 2.70 -7.46
N PHE A 85 11.87 2.55 -8.79
CA PHE A 85 11.79 3.63 -9.75
C PHE A 85 10.33 3.87 -10.14
N HIS A 86 9.87 5.10 -9.96
CA HIS A 86 8.50 5.50 -10.21
C HIS A 86 8.41 6.92 -10.78
N ALA A 87 7.20 7.32 -11.16
CA ALA A 87 6.83 8.70 -11.45
C ALA A 87 5.35 8.92 -11.08
N ASP A 88 4.96 10.16 -10.79
CA ASP A 88 3.60 10.51 -10.36
C ASP A 88 2.53 10.20 -11.43
N TRP A 89 2.87 10.36 -12.71
CA TRP A 89 2.00 10.05 -13.84
C TRP A 89 1.89 8.55 -14.15
N CYS A 90 2.71 7.70 -13.55
CA CYS A 90 2.79 6.28 -13.87
C CYS A 90 1.59 5.49 -13.30
N ILE A 91 0.59 5.19 -14.14
CA ILE A 91 -0.61 4.43 -13.76
C ILE A 91 -0.25 3.00 -13.30
N VAL A 92 0.76 2.39 -13.92
CA VAL A 92 1.21 1.03 -13.56
C VAL A 92 1.88 1.02 -12.20
N CYS A 93 2.59 2.10 -11.83
CA CYS A 93 3.16 2.29 -10.50
C CYS A 93 2.07 2.30 -9.42
N LYS A 94 0.93 2.97 -9.70
CA LYS A 94 -0.23 2.98 -8.80
C LYS A 94 -0.84 1.59 -8.58
N LYS A 95 -0.72 0.67 -9.54
CA LYS A 95 -1.13 -0.73 -9.39
C LYS A 95 -0.13 -1.54 -8.54
N PHE A 96 1.12 -1.13 -8.49
CA PHE A 96 2.15 -1.77 -7.68
C PHE A 96 2.14 -1.31 -6.21
N SER A 97 1.70 -0.09 -5.95
CA SER A 97 1.64 0.50 -4.61
C SER A 97 0.93 -0.37 -3.55
N PRO A 98 -0.22 -1.04 -3.81
CA PRO A 98 -0.85 -1.92 -2.83
C PRO A 98 0.03 -3.10 -2.40
N ILE A 99 0.88 -3.60 -3.29
CA ILE A 99 1.82 -4.68 -2.99
C ILE A 99 2.95 -4.15 -2.11
N LEU A 100 3.52 -2.98 -2.47
CA LEU A 100 4.54 -2.33 -1.67
C LEU A 100 4.05 -1.95 -0.27
N ASN A 101 2.79 -1.50 -0.15
CA ASN A 101 2.15 -1.18 1.13
C ASN A 101 2.07 -2.37 2.09
N LYS A 102 2.04 -3.58 1.57
CA LYS A 102 2.07 -4.80 2.37
C LYS A 102 3.50 -5.26 2.68
N VAL A 103 4.36 -5.27 1.66
CA VAL A 103 5.68 -5.89 1.74
C VAL A 103 6.69 -5.02 2.48
N ALA A 104 6.73 -3.71 2.21
CA ALA A 104 7.75 -2.83 2.77
C ALA A 104 7.72 -2.75 4.30
N PRO A 105 6.57 -2.59 4.98
CA PRO A 105 6.53 -2.59 6.44
C PRO A 105 6.98 -3.91 7.06
N ILE A 106 6.64 -5.07 6.42
CA ILE A 106 7.00 -6.40 6.93
C ILE A 106 8.52 -6.63 6.86
N LYS A 107 9.17 -6.13 5.79
CA LYS A 107 10.60 -6.32 5.55
C LYS A 107 11.46 -5.16 6.05
N ASN A 108 10.85 -4.14 6.66
CA ASN A 108 11.58 -3.03 7.25
C ASN A 108 12.54 -3.52 8.36
N GLY A 109 13.77 -3.03 8.33
CA GLY A 109 14.84 -3.47 9.22
C GLY A 109 15.68 -4.66 8.70
N GLN A 110 15.12 -5.49 7.80
CA GLN A 110 15.87 -6.53 7.09
C GLN A 110 16.39 -6.03 5.73
N ILE A 111 15.56 -5.23 5.06
CA ILE A 111 15.81 -4.65 3.74
C ILE A 111 15.73 -3.14 3.87
N ARG A 112 16.68 -2.43 3.26
CA ARG A 112 16.60 -0.97 3.11
C ARG A 112 15.80 -0.64 1.86
N PHE A 113 14.80 0.21 2.02
CA PHE A 113 13.92 0.59 0.93
C PHE A 113 14.26 1.99 0.43
N PHE A 114 14.47 2.10 -0.86
CA PHE A 114 14.74 3.37 -1.54
C PHE A 114 13.73 3.59 -2.65
N MET A 115 13.35 4.86 -2.86
CA MET A 115 12.55 5.26 -4.00
C MET A 115 13.26 6.32 -4.82
N VAL A 116 13.08 6.26 -6.13
CA VAL A 116 13.62 7.20 -7.10
C VAL A 116 12.48 7.71 -7.96
N ASP A 117 12.21 9.01 -7.88
CA ASP A 117 11.35 9.70 -8.81
C ASP A 117 12.16 9.99 -10.10
N THR A 118 11.78 9.35 -11.19
CA THR A 118 12.53 9.44 -12.46
C THR A 118 12.48 10.83 -13.09
N ASP A 119 11.44 11.59 -12.80
CA ASP A 119 11.33 12.98 -13.28
C ASP A 119 12.28 13.92 -12.53
N LYS A 120 12.53 13.64 -11.24
CA LYS A 120 13.48 14.41 -10.42
C LYS A 120 14.94 13.94 -10.59
N ALA A 121 15.15 12.68 -10.96
CA ALA A 121 16.48 12.07 -11.09
C ALA A 121 16.77 11.53 -12.51
N PRO A 122 16.64 12.32 -13.59
CA PRO A 122 16.76 11.84 -14.97
C PRO A 122 18.16 11.31 -15.30
N LYS A 123 19.20 11.91 -14.72
CA LYS A 123 20.58 11.45 -14.92
C LYS A 123 20.84 10.07 -14.31
N LEU A 124 20.33 9.83 -13.11
CA LEU A 124 20.42 8.54 -12.43
C LEU A 124 19.66 7.48 -13.24
N THR A 125 18.43 7.80 -13.65
CA THR A 125 17.56 6.93 -14.44
C THR A 125 18.22 6.50 -15.75
N SER A 126 18.79 7.44 -16.50
CA SER A 126 19.47 7.16 -17.77
C SER A 126 20.79 6.39 -17.58
N THR A 127 21.56 6.69 -16.54
CA THR A 127 22.82 5.99 -16.25
C THR A 127 22.58 4.52 -15.91
N LEU A 128 21.50 4.20 -15.21
CA LEU A 128 21.11 2.83 -14.87
C LEU A 128 20.33 2.12 -15.99
N GLY A 129 20.05 2.80 -17.11
CA GLY A 129 19.31 2.21 -18.23
C GLY A 129 17.85 1.89 -17.90
N ILE A 130 17.22 2.68 -17.02
CA ILE A 130 15.81 2.49 -16.66
C ILE A 130 14.92 3.10 -17.75
N GLU A 131 14.36 2.25 -18.60
CA GLU A 131 13.53 2.67 -19.75
C GLU A 131 12.03 2.52 -19.54
N SER A 132 11.63 1.79 -18.51
CA SER A 132 10.22 1.48 -18.24
C SER A 132 9.87 1.61 -16.76
N LEU A 133 8.62 1.99 -16.46
CA LEU A 133 8.12 2.14 -15.10
C LEU A 133 6.89 1.27 -14.85
N PRO A 134 6.76 0.74 -13.64
CA PRO A 134 7.75 0.73 -12.58
C PRO A 134 8.93 -0.20 -12.88
N THR A 135 10.11 0.14 -12.40
CA THR A 135 11.25 -0.77 -12.32
C THR A 135 11.70 -0.88 -10.87
N SER A 136 12.06 -2.09 -10.46
CA SER A 136 12.56 -2.34 -9.11
C SER A 136 13.86 -3.10 -9.19
N LEU A 137 14.86 -2.70 -8.39
CA LEU A 137 16.15 -3.37 -8.30
C LEU A 137 16.33 -3.92 -6.89
N ILE A 138 16.83 -5.13 -6.79
CA ILE A 138 17.31 -5.73 -5.55
C ILE A 138 18.83 -5.72 -5.60
N ILE A 139 19.41 -5.11 -4.59
CA ILE A 139 20.85 -4.91 -4.43
C ILE A 139 21.26 -5.64 -3.17
N ASN A 140 22.35 -6.39 -3.22
CA ASN A 140 22.95 -7.03 -2.05
C ASN A 140 24.44 -6.78 -2.04
N ASN A 141 24.96 -6.23 -0.94
CA ASN A 141 26.37 -5.91 -0.78
C ASN A 141 26.97 -5.17 -2.00
N GLY A 142 26.26 -4.15 -2.48
CA GLY A 142 26.69 -3.29 -3.59
C GLY A 142 26.52 -3.88 -5.00
N LYS A 143 25.95 -5.07 -5.14
CA LYS A 143 25.70 -5.70 -6.43
C LYS A 143 24.21 -5.77 -6.71
N ILE A 144 23.81 -5.38 -7.90
CA ILE A 144 22.44 -5.59 -8.40
C ILE A 144 22.29 -7.09 -8.68
N GLU A 145 21.51 -7.78 -7.87
CA GLU A 145 21.26 -9.22 -8.01
C GLU A 145 20.07 -9.50 -8.92
N GLN A 146 19.03 -8.65 -8.82
CA GLN A 146 17.79 -8.86 -9.56
C GLN A 146 17.14 -7.52 -9.93
N GLY A 147 16.57 -7.48 -11.14
CA GLY A 147 15.77 -6.37 -11.63
C GLY A 147 14.40 -6.85 -12.08
N PHE A 148 13.36 -6.10 -11.76
CA PHE A 148 12.00 -6.36 -12.20
C PHE A 148 11.48 -5.15 -12.96
N VAL A 149 10.87 -5.39 -14.10
CA VAL A 149 10.17 -4.37 -14.89
C VAL A 149 8.67 -4.64 -14.83
N GLY A 150 7.91 -3.64 -14.45
CA GLY A 150 6.46 -3.75 -14.26
C GLY A 150 6.03 -4.21 -12.87
N VAL A 151 4.77 -4.61 -12.74
CA VAL A 151 4.18 -5.07 -11.48
C VAL A 151 4.59 -6.52 -11.21
N VAL A 152 5.16 -6.74 -10.04
CA VAL A 152 5.55 -8.06 -9.54
C VAL A 152 4.51 -8.53 -8.52
N SER A 153 4.24 -9.83 -8.49
CA SER A 153 3.34 -10.39 -7.48
C SER A 153 3.93 -10.27 -6.07
N GLU A 154 3.07 -10.13 -5.06
CA GLU A 154 3.47 -10.07 -3.65
C GLU A 154 4.39 -11.25 -3.28
N LYS A 155 4.01 -12.46 -3.69
CA LYS A 155 4.77 -13.68 -3.45
C LYS A 155 6.17 -13.62 -4.05
N THR A 156 6.27 -13.29 -5.34
CA THR A 156 7.56 -13.20 -6.05
C THR A 156 8.48 -12.14 -5.44
N LEU A 157 7.90 -10.99 -5.05
CA LEU A 157 8.66 -9.92 -4.40
C LEU A 157 9.19 -10.36 -3.05
N LEU A 158 8.37 -11.00 -2.21
CA LEU A 158 8.78 -11.51 -0.91
C LEU A 158 9.90 -12.55 -1.02
N GLU A 159 9.75 -13.53 -1.94
CA GLU A 159 10.77 -14.56 -2.19
C GLU A 159 12.11 -13.94 -2.64
N ALA A 160 12.07 -12.95 -3.53
CA ALA A 160 13.28 -12.28 -4.01
C ALA A 160 13.96 -11.45 -2.88
N LEU A 161 13.17 -10.77 -2.05
CA LEU A 161 13.70 -10.02 -0.91
C LEU A 161 14.28 -10.95 0.17
N GLU A 162 13.68 -12.11 0.39
CA GLU A 162 14.19 -13.11 1.33
C GLU A 162 15.51 -13.72 0.86
N GLN A 163 15.63 -13.98 -0.44
CA GLN A 163 16.89 -14.45 -1.02
C GLN A 163 18.01 -13.42 -0.86
N ALA A 164 17.71 -12.14 -1.08
CA ALA A 164 18.68 -11.07 -0.94
C ALA A 164 19.05 -10.76 0.51
N ALA A 165 18.10 -10.86 1.44
CA ALA A 165 18.37 -10.65 2.86
C ALA A 165 19.29 -11.71 3.47
N GLY A 166 19.43 -12.88 2.82
CA GLY A 166 20.08 -14.04 3.41
C GLY A 166 19.27 -14.65 4.56
N PRO A 167 19.77 -15.71 5.21
CA PRO A 167 19.15 -16.22 6.42
C PRO A 167 19.16 -15.12 7.49
N PRO A 168 18.12 -15.03 8.36
CA PRO A 168 18.04 -14.01 9.39
C PRO A 168 19.33 -14.03 10.20
N GLN A 169 20.11 -12.97 10.09
CA GLN A 169 21.28 -12.76 10.92
C GLN A 169 20.74 -12.52 12.31
N ASP A 170 20.93 -13.52 13.16
CA ASP A 170 20.65 -13.44 14.58
C ASP A 170 21.44 -12.23 15.11
N GLN A 171 20.77 -11.10 15.31
CA GLN A 171 21.38 -9.92 15.92
C GLN A 171 21.52 -10.27 17.39
N GLY A 172 22.61 -10.99 17.68
CA GLY A 172 23.05 -11.33 19.02
C GLY A 172 23.16 -10.06 19.87
N SER A 173 22.45 -10.10 20.95
CA SER A 173 22.36 -9.15 22.07
C SER A 173 23.68 -8.64 22.54
#